data_a8fe9738c05101bba16c59ceaaf35e09
#
_entry.id   a8fe9738c05101bba16c59ceaaf35e09
#
_cell.length_a   1.000
_cell.length_b   1.000
_cell.length_c   1.000
_cell.angle_alpha   90.00
_cell.angle_beta   90.00
_cell.angle_gamma   90.00
#
_symmetry.space_group_name_H-M   'P 1'
#
loop_
_entity.id
_entity.type
_entity.pdbx_description
1 polymer ?
#
loop_
_entity_poly.entity_id
_entity_poly.type
_entity_poly.pdbx_seq_one_letter_code
_entity_poly.pdbx_strand_id
1 'polypeptide(L)'
;MVKPGTPDTSGIPAFAVFLLAMLALLWGLNWPVMKLSLAEYPPFVFRAVAGLSAAVGLFALARARGLPLRVPRAEWKGLIIVSVLNMSVWNIAVLYGVDLMESGRAAILAYTMPLWASLTGAWLVKECLSGRSMIALGLGLVGMGLLFFGDERALSGGPLGPALVLFAAIAWGSGTAAVKYFGFSIPVTVLTGWQQLLGAVPIALIAGVWDYQHMPESVSFWPTMGLVYNMTITGIFCYWAYFNVVTMLPVVVSTVGTLMVPVMGVVFDAMIFGTVPGLVDYAALAAVVSAVFLVMTRRRR
;
A
#
# COMPACT_ATOMS: atom_id res chain seq x y z
N MET A 1 -28.43 -4.98 16.46
CA MET A 1 -28.11 -3.55 16.34
C MET A 1 -27.12 -3.22 17.46
N VAL A 2 -25.82 -3.19 17.15
CA VAL A 2 -24.78 -2.73 18.08
C VAL A 2 -24.83 -1.20 18.04
N LYS A 3 -25.04 -0.56 19.18
CA LYS A 3 -24.95 0.90 19.31
C LYS A 3 -23.57 1.35 18.86
N PRO A 4 -23.44 2.37 17.98
CA PRO A 4 -22.14 2.96 17.69
C PRO A 4 -21.61 3.51 19.03
N GLY A 5 -20.51 2.94 19.52
CA GLY A 5 -19.78 3.46 20.65
C GLY A 5 -19.39 4.91 20.35
N THR A 6 -19.60 5.80 21.32
CA THR A 6 -19.14 7.19 21.28
C THR A 6 -17.66 7.18 20.86
N PRO A 7 -17.25 8.02 19.88
CA PRO A 7 -15.86 8.06 19.49
C PRO A 7 -15.02 8.47 20.69
N ASP A 8 -14.13 7.56 21.09
CA ASP A 8 -13.18 7.84 22.15
C ASP A 8 -12.37 9.09 21.77
N THR A 9 -12.48 10.11 22.60
CA THR A 9 -11.92 11.45 22.35
C THR A 9 -10.42 11.53 22.64
N SER A 10 -9.72 10.40 22.80
CA SER A 10 -8.28 10.33 22.91
C SER A 10 -7.60 10.61 21.55
N GLY A 11 -6.48 11.35 21.55
CA GLY A 11 -5.70 11.65 20.34
C GLY A 11 -5.30 10.38 19.57
N ILE A 12 -4.62 10.54 18.44
CA ILE A 12 -4.15 9.38 17.65
C ILE A 12 -3.36 8.44 18.57
N PRO A 13 -3.72 7.14 18.63
CA PRO A 13 -3.03 6.20 19.51
C PRO A 13 -1.54 6.13 19.18
N ALA A 14 -0.67 6.17 20.20
CA ALA A 14 0.78 6.10 20.01
C ALA A 14 1.20 4.85 19.22
N PHE A 15 0.48 3.75 19.41
CA PHE A 15 0.69 2.51 18.64
C PHE A 15 0.41 2.69 17.14
N ALA A 16 -0.61 3.45 16.75
CA ALA A 16 -0.88 3.74 15.34
C ALA A 16 0.22 4.62 14.73
N VAL A 17 0.73 5.61 15.49
CA VAL A 17 1.88 6.45 15.06
C VAL A 17 3.13 5.57 14.87
N PHE A 18 3.40 4.67 15.82
CA PHE A 18 4.49 3.71 15.70
C PHE A 18 4.37 2.84 14.45
N LEU A 19 3.18 2.28 14.18
CA LEU A 19 2.95 1.47 12.98
C LEU A 19 3.14 2.27 11.71
N LEU A 20 2.68 3.53 11.65
CA LEU A 20 2.89 4.40 10.50
C LEU A 20 4.38 4.73 10.28
N ALA A 21 5.15 4.97 11.35
CA ALA A 21 6.59 5.17 11.25
C ALA A 21 7.30 3.92 10.72
N MET A 22 6.94 2.73 11.23
CA MET A 22 7.48 1.47 10.74
C MET A 22 7.10 1.21 9.28
N LEU A 23 5.87 1.52 8.88
CA LEU A 23 5.44 1.43 7.49
C LEU A 23 6.25 2.36 6.60
N ALA A 24 6.48 3.61 7.01
CA ALA A 24 7.29 4.56 6.25
C ALA A 24 8.70 4.00 5.99
N LEU A 25 9.35 3.47 7.04
CA LEU A 25 10.69 2.90 6.93
C LEU A 25 10.69 1.61 6.09
N LEU A 26 9.89 0.64 6.48
CA LEU A 26 9.99 -0.71 5.90
C LEU A 26 9.35 -0.78 4.50
N TRP A 27 8.20 -0.14 4.26
CA TRP A 27 7.66 -0.05 2.90
C TRP A 27 8.46 0.91 2.01
N GLY A 28 9.08 1.97 2.59
CA GLY A 28 10.01 2.84 1.88
C GLY A 28 11.22 2.06 1.37
N LEU A 29 11.86 1.27 2.23
CA LEU A 29 12.97 0.40 1.87
C LEU A 29 12.57 -0.68 0.84
N ASN A 30 11.29 -1.06 0.81
CA ASN A 30 10.82 -2.07 -0.15
C ASN A 30 10.98 -1.64 -1.62
N TRP A 31 10.97 -0.36 -1.94
CA TRP A 31 11.11 0.11 -3.32
C TRP A 31 12.47 -0.28 -3.93
N PRO A 32 13.62 0.11 -3.36
CA PRO A 32 14.90 -0.34 -3.89
C PRO A 32 15.11 -1.86 -3.77
N VAL A 33 14.63 -2.50 -2.70
CA VAL A 33 14.72 -3.95 -2.52
C VAL A 33 13.94 -4.70 -3.61
N MET A 34 12.73 -4.24 -3.93
CA MET A 34 11.92 -4.81 -5.01
C MET A 34 12.61 -4.62 -6.37
N LYS A 35 13.19 -3.44 -6.63
CA LYS A 35 13.93 -3.16 -7.87
C LYS A 35 15.09 -4.13 -8.06
N LEU A 36 15.84 -4.41 -7.00
CA LEU A 36 16.93 -5.42 -7.04
C LEU A 36 16.39 -6.83 -7.34
N SER A 37 15.24 -7.19 -6.77
CA SER A 37 14.67 -8.53 -6.99
C SER A 37 14.09 -8.68 -8.40
N LEU A 38 13.40 -7.68 -8.91
CA LEU A 38 12.80 -7.69 -10.25
C LEU A 38 13.83 -7.61 -11.39
N ALA A 39 15.11 -7.37 -11.07
CA ALA A 39 16.17 -7.51 -12.07
C ALA A 39 16.35 -8.97 -12.55
N GLU A 40 15.99 -9.97 -11.73
CA GLU A 40 16.14 -11.39 -12.05
C GLU A 40 14.84 -12.20 -11.96
N TYR A 41 13.89 -11.78 -11.10
CA TYR A 41 12.60 -12.47 -10.97
C TYR A 41 11.55 -11.91 -11.94
N PRO A 42 10.79 -12.78 -12.65
CA PRO A 42 9.60 -12.33 -13.37
C PRO A 42 8.57 -11.72 -12.40
N PRO A 43 7.94 -10.58 -12.77
CA PRO A 43 7.15 -9.77 -11.84
C PRO A 43 5.98 -10.49 -11.17
N PHE A 44 5.20 -11.27 -11.93
CA PHE A 44 4.05 -11.99 -11.36
C PHE A 44 4.47 -13.19 -10.53
N VAL A 45 5.57 -13.89 -10.88
CA VAL A 45 6.14 -14.94 -10.04
C VAL A 45 6.58 -14.36 -8.70
N PHE A 46 7.33 -13.24 -8.74
CA PHE A 46 7.75 -12.55 -7.52
C PHE A 46 6.56 -12.17 -6.62
N ARG A 47 5.51 -11.58 -7.17
CA ARG A 47 4.31 -11.16 -6.43
C ARG A 47 3.48 -12.34 -5.92
N ALA A 48 3.33 -13.40 -6.72
CA ALA A 48 2.61 -14.60 -6.32
C ALA A 48 3.31 -15.29 -5.15
N VAL A 49 4.61 -15.51 -5.25
CA VAL A 49 5.42 -16.14 -4.19
C VAL A 49 5.37 -15.29 -2.92
N ALA A 50 5.58 -13.98 -3.02
CA ALA A 50 5.52 -13.09 -1.86
C ALA A 50 4.13 -13.12 -1.19
N GLY A 51 3.04 -13.00 -1.96
CA GLY A 51 1.68 -12.97 -1.43
C GLY A 51 1.23 -14.30 -0.82
N LEU A 52 1.48 -15.42 -1.50
CA LEU A 52 1.13 -16.75 -0.98
C LEU A 52 1.93 -17.08 0.29
N SER A 53 3.23 -16.79 0.30
CA SER A 53 4.08 -16.98 1.49
C SER A 53 3.62 -16.11 2.66
N ALA A 54 3.27 -14.85 2.38
CA ALA A 54 2.72 -13.96 3.40
C ALA A 54 1.40 -14.48 3.98
N ALA A 55 0.52 -15.03 3.15
CA ALA A 55 -0.73 -15.65 3.61
C ALA A 55 -0.45 -16.82 4.56
N VAL A 56 0.47 -17.71 4.19
CA VAL A 56 0.90 -18.85 5.03
C VAL A 56 1.47 -18.35 6.35
N GLY A 57 2.38 -17.37 6.32
CA GLY A 57 2.99 -16.79 7.51
C GLY A 57 1.97 -16.13 8.45
N LEU A 58 1.01 -15.38 7.90
CA LEU A 58 -0.07 -14.74 8.68
C LEU A 58 -1.01 -15.77 9.30
N PHE A 59 -1.35 -16.85 8.58
CA PHE A 59 -2.16 -17.93 9.15
C PHE A 59 -1.41 -18.73 10.21
N ALA A 60 -0.13 -18.99 10.01
CA ALA A 60 0.71 -19.61 11.03
C ALA A 60 0.78 -18.76 12.30
N LEU A 61 1.00 -17.44 12.14
CA LEU A 61 0.98 -16.48 13.26
C LEU A 61 -0.38 -16.43 13.97
N ALA A 62 -1.48 -16.40 13.21
CA ALA A 62 -2.82 -16.41 13.76
C ALA A 62 -3.07 -17.69 14.58
N ARG A 63 -2.67 -18.83 14.06
CA ARG A 63 -2.81 -20.12 14.74
C ARG A 63 -1.95 -20.22 15.99
N ALA A 64 -0.70 -19.75 15.93
CA ALA A 64 0.19 -19.70 17.09
C ALA A 64 -0.36 -18.80 18.23
N ARG A 65 -1.18 -17.81 17.87
CA ARG A 65 -1.88 -16.92 18.82
C ARG A 65 -3.26 -17.43 19.24
N GLY A 66 -3.67 -18.63 18.82
CA GLY A 66 -5.00 -19.18 19.12
C GLY A 66 -6.15 -18.46 18.43
N LEU A 67 -5.89 -17.67 17.38
CA LEU A 67 -6.93 -16.93 16.66
C LEU A 67 -7.70 -17.84 15.70
N PRO A 68 -9.04 -17.74 15.63
CA PRO A 68 -9.85 -18.53 14.71
C PRO A 68 -9.62 -18.08 13.28
N LEU A 69 -9.26 -19.01 12.38
CA LEU A 69 -9.07 -18.71 10.97
C LEU A 69 -10.39 -18.65 10.18
N ARG A 70 -11.49 -19.08 10.82
CA ARG A 70 -12.80 -19.16 10.19
C ARG A 70 -13.38 -17.76 9.95
N VAL A 71 -13.87 -17.55 8.73
CA VAL A 71 -14.59 -16.33 8.34
C VAL A 71 -16.09 -16.58 8.41
N PRO A 72 -16.87 -15.73 9.07
CA PRO A 72 -18.33 -15.81 9.06
C PRO A 72 -18.88 -15.75 7.62
N ARG A 73 -19.92 -16.54 7.32
CA ARG A 73 -20.49 -16.57 5.97
C ARG A 73 -20.93 -15.20 5.45
N ALA A 74 -21.42 -14.35 6.34
CA ALA A 74 -21.87 -13.00 6.00
C ALA A 74 -20.73 -12.06 5.56
N GLU A 75 -19.48 -12.33 5.97
CA GLU A 75 -18.33 -11.47 5.69
C GLU A 75 -17.58 -11.85 4.40
N TRP A 76 -17.85 -13.03 3.82
CA TRP A 76 -17.14 -13.50 2.61
C TRP A 76 -17.26 -12.56 1.43
N LYS A 77 -18.45 -12.01 1.18
CA LYS A 77 -18.63 -11.03 0.09
C LYS A 77 -17.72 -9.82 0.24
N GLY A 78 -17.70 -9.24 1.44
CA GLY A 78 -16.83 -8.11 1.75
C GLY A 78 -15.35 -8.48 1.63
N LEU A 79 -14.97 -9.64 2.17
CA LEU A 79 -13.59 -10.15 2.13
C LEU A 79 -13.10 -10.35 0.69
N ILE A 80 -13.91 -10.95 -0.19
CA ILE A 80 -13.56 -11.13 -1.61
C ILE A 80 -13.37 -9.76 -2.28
N ILE A 81 -14.29 -8.80 -2.06
CA ILE A 81 -14.22 -7.46 -2.65
C ILE A 81 -12.93 -6.77 -2.23
N VAL A 82 -12.61 -6.73 -0.92
CA VAL A 82 -11.39 -6.06 -0.46
C VAL A 82 -10.12 -6.77 -0.90
N SER A 83 -10.13 -8.11 -1.00
CA SER A 83 -9.01 -8.89 -1.49
C SER A 83 -8.73 -8.61 -2.98
N VAL A 84 -9.78 -8.58 -3.79
CA VAL A 84 -9.67 -8.27 -5.22
C VAL A 84 -9.16 -6.86 -5.42
N LEU A 85 -9.72 -5.86 -4.72
CA LEU A 85 -9.31 -4.46 -4.88
C LEU A 85 -7.90 -4.19 -4.37
N ASN A 86 -7.58 -4.61 -3.14
CA ASN A 86 -6.31 -4.28 -2.49
C ASN A 86 -5.15 -5.16 -2.96
N MET A 87 -5.41 -6.38 -3.40
CA MET A 87 -4.34 -7.32 -3.74
C MET A 87 -4.30 -7.64 -5.23
N SER A 88 -5.38 -8.19 -5.81
CA SER A 88 -5.34 -8.63 -7.21
C SER A 88 -5.25 -7.45 -8.17
N VAL A 89 -6.25 -6.56 -8.16
CA VAL A 89 -6.33 -5.43 -9.11
C VAL A 89 -5.15 -4.49 -8.92
N TRP A 90 -4.83 -4.15 -7.68
CA TRP A 90 -3.67 -3.32 -7.36
C TRP A 90 -2.39 -3.89 -7.95
N ASN A 91 -2.03 -5.13 -7.61
CA ASN A 91 -0.75 -5.70 -8.03
C ASN A 91 -0.69 -5.92 -9.54
N ILE A 92 -1.76 -6.45 -10.17
CA ILE A 92 -1.80 -6.69 -11.61
C ILE A 92 -1.68 -5.35 -12.38
N ALA A 93 -2.51 -4.37 -12.04
CA ALA A 93 -2.53 -3.10 -12.76
C ALA A 93 -1.25 -2.28 -12.54
N VAL A 94 -0.67 -2.28 -11.33
CA VAL A 94 0.61 -1.61 -11.06
C VAL A 94 1.74 -2.26 -11.85
N LEU A 95 1.83 -3.59 -11.89
CA LEU A 95 2.91 -4.28 -12.61
C LEU A 95 2.88 -3.96 -14.10
N TYR A 96 1.72 -4.09 -14.75
CA TYR A 96 1.57 -3.71 -16.16
C TYR A 96 1.79 -2.21 -16.38
N GLY A 97 1.31 -1.36 -15.46
CA GLY A 97 1.49 0.08 -15.56
C GLY A 97 2.96 0.48 -15.47
N VAL A 98 3.73 -0.12 -14.55
CA VAL A 98 5.17 0.13 -14.39
C VAL A 98 5.99 -0.38 -15.57
N ASP A 99 5.58 -1.47 -16.21
CA ASP A 99 6.21 -1.99 -17.43
C ASP A 99 6.07 -1.01 -18.62
N LEU A 100 4.96 -0.29 -18.68
CA LEU A 100 4.63 0.65 -19.77
C LEU A 100 5.07 2.10 -19.51
N MET A 101 5.65 2.40 -18.33
CA MET A 101 6.09 3.74 -17.97
C MET A 101 7.26 3.71 -16.99
N GLU A 102 7.93 4.85 -16.77
CA GLU A 102 9.00 4.91 -15.79
C GLU A 102 8.51 4.68 -14.35
N SER A 103 9.25 3.87 -13.59
CA SER A 103 8.89 3.44 -12.24
C SER A 103 8.66 4.59 -11.25
N GLY A 104 9.46 5.67 -11.34
CA GLY A 104 9.29 6.85 -10.51
C GLY A 104 7.93 7.52 -10.70
N ARG A 105 7.46 7.61 -11.95
CA ARG A 105 6.14 8.17 -12.31
C ARG A 105 5.00 7.28 -11.87
N ALA A 106 5.17 5.98 -12.08
CA ALA A 106 4.21 5.00 -11.60
C ALA A 106 4.03 5.14 -10.08
N ALA A 107 5.12 5.28 -9.32
CA ALA A 107 5.04 5.53 -7.89
C ALA A 107 4.21 6.77 -7.56
N ILE A 108 4.44 7.89 -8.27
CA ILE A 108 3.70 9.14 -8.02
C ILE A 108 2.20 8.98 -8.26
N LEU A 109 1.82 8.40 -9.39
CA LEU A 109 0.41 8.13 -9.68
C LEU A 109 -0.20 7.14 -8.67
N ALA A 110 0.54 6.12 -8.28
CA ALA A 110 0.13 5.17 -7.26
C ALA A 110 -0.17 5.87 -5.93
N TYR A 111 0.65 6.83 -5.52
CA TYR A 111 0.43 7.58 -4.28
C TYR A 111 -0.67 8.65 -4.34
N THR A 112 -1.46 8.70 -5.41
CA THR A 112 -2.78 9.36 -5.39
C THR A 112 -3.84 8.56 -4.60
N MET A 113 -3.53 7.32 -4.16
CA MET A 113 -4.41 6.47 -3.34
C MET A 113 -5.14 7.20 -2.19
N PRO A 114 -4.50 8.10 -1.41
CA PRO A 114 -5.19 8.81 -0.33
C PRO A 114 -6.36 9.66 -0.80
N LEU A 115 -6.30 10.23 -2.00
CA LEU A 115 -7.41 10.97 -2.58
C LEU A 115 -8.61 10.04 -2.80
N TRP A 116 -8.38 8.91 -3.48
CA TRP A 116 -9.43 7.94 -3.79
C TRP A 116 -10.01 7.28 -2.54
N ALA A 117 -9.14 6.93 -1.59
CA ALA A 117 -9.56 6.42 -0.29
C ALA A 117 -10.44 7.40 0.47
N SER A 118 -10.09 8.70 0.42
CA SER A 118 -10.85 9.75 1.11
C SER A 118 -12.21 10.00 0.45
N LEU A 119 -12.27 10.04 -0.88
CA LEU A 119 -13.53 10.18 -1.63
C LEU A 119 -14.45 8.98 -1.40
N THR A 120 -13.90 7.76 -1.52
CA THR A 120 -14.66 6.52 -1.28
C THR A 120 -15.07 6.40 0.19
N GLY A 121 -14.22 6.79 1.12
CA GLY A 121 -14.51 6.82 2.56
C GLY A 121 -15.62 7.80 2.91
N ALA A 122 -15.60 8.98 2.31
CA ALA A 122 -16.68 9.96 2.48
C ALA A 122 -18.03 9.42 1.95
N TRP A 123 -18.00 8.67 0.84
CA TRP A 123 -19.21 8.11 0.24
C TRP A 123 -19.70 6.84 0.97
N LEU A 124 -18.83 5.86 1.23
CA LEU A 124 -19.21 4.57 1.82
C LEU A 124 -19.38 4.63 3.34
N VAL A 125 -18.43 5.26 4.04
CA VAL A 125 -18.37 5.28 5.50
C VAL A 125 -18.94 6.55 6.09
N LYS A 126 -19.31 7.51 5.22
CA LYS A 126 -19.81 8.85 5.59
C LYS A 126 -18.85 9.63 6.50
N GLU A 127 -17.54 9.41 6.29
CA GLU A 127 -16.53 10.21 6.99
C GLU A 127 -16.56 11.66 6.51
N CYS A 128 -16.72 12.59 7.47
CA CYS A 128 -16.67 14.02 7.15
C CYS A 128 -15.22 14.43 6.82
N LEU A 129 -15.01 14.93 5.61
CA LEU A 129 -13.75 15.53 5.21
C LEU A 129 -13.66 16.93 5.83
N SER A 130 -12.83 17.08 6.86
CA SER A 130 -12.56 18.40 7.46
C SER A 130 -11.75 19.26 6.49
N GLY A 131 -11.87 20.59 6.55
CA GLY A 131 -11.04 21.51 5.74
C GLY A 131 -9.55 21.23 5.90
N ARG A 132 -9.12 20.86 7.10
CA ARG A 132 -7.73 20.44 7.39
C ARG A 132 -7.32 19.17 6.65
N SER A 133 -8.21 18.17 6.55
CA SER A 133 -7.98 16.96 5.78
C SER A 133 -7.87 17.27 4.28
N MET A 134 -8.69 18.20 3.78
CA MET A 134 -8.63 18.66 2.38
C MET A 134 -7.31 19.37 2.07
N ILE A 135 -6.83 20.24 2.98
CA ILE A 135 -5.53 20.91 2.83
C ILE A 135 -4.39 19.86 2.85
N ALA A 136 -4.44 18.88 3.75
CA ALA A 136 -3.44 17.84 3.81
C ALA A 136 -3.42 16.97 2.55
N LEU A 137 -4.57 16.62 2.00
CA LEU A 137 -4.67 15.91 0.71
C LEU A 137 -4.10 16.76 -0.43
N GLY A 138 -4.44 18.06 -0.47
CA GLY A 138 -3.91 18.99 -1.46
C GLY A 138 -2.38 19.11 -1.39
N LEU A 139 -1.81 19.27 -0.19
CA LEU A 139 -0.36 19.30 0.01
C LEU A 139 0.32 17.98 -0.42
N GLY A 140 -0.28 16.84 -0.07
CA GLY A 140 0.21 15.54 -0.51
C GLY A 140 0.23 15.41 -2.04
N LEU A 141 -0.86 15.81 -2.70
CA LEU A 141 -0.94 15.80 -4.18
C LEU A 141 0.04 16.79 -4.82
N VAL A 142 0.27 17.97 -4.22
CA VAL A 142 1.28 18.93 -4.69
C VAL A 142 2.67 18.32 -4.57
N GLY A 143 3.02 17.70 -3.43
CA GLY A 143 4.29 17.02 -3.25
C GLY A 143 4.52 15.91 -4.28
N MET A 144 3.48 15.10 -4.53
CA MET A 144 3.53 14.07 -5.56
C MET A 144 3.64 14.68 -6.98
N GLY A 145 2.90 15.75 -7.26
CA GLY A 145 2.98 16.47 -8.53
C GLY A 145 4.38 17.05 -8.81
N LEU A 146 5.04 17.60 -7.79
CA LEU A 146 6.42 18.10 -7.90
C LEU A 146 7.38 16.98 -8.33
N LEU A 147 7.28 15.79 -7.71
CA LEU A 147 8.10 14.64 -8.12
C LEU A 147 7.78 14.21 -9.55
N PHE A 148 6.52 14.31 -9.99
CA PHE A 148 6.11 13.95 -11.35
C PHE A 148 6.62 14.91 -12.41
N PHE A 149 6.41 16.21 -12.23
CA PHE A 149 6.76 17.23 -13.23
C PHE A 149 8.24 17.65 -13.19
N GLY A 150 8.98 17.24 -12.17
CA GLY A 150 10.42 17.44 -12.09
C GLY A 150 11.24 16.60 -13.08
N ASP A 151 10.61 15.64 -13.77
CA ASP A 151 11.26 14.81 -14.78
C ASP A 151 10.70 15.09 -16.18
N GLU A 152 11.54 15.67 -17.08
CA GLU A 152 11.17 16.04 -18.44
C GLU A 152 10.73 14.84 -19.32
N ARG A 153 11.09 13.62 -18.93
CA ARG A 153 10.69 12.40 -19.63
C ARG A 153 9.32 11.88 -19.24
N ALA A 154 8.57 12.62 -18.36
CA ALA A 154 7.32 12.20 -17.73
C ALA A 154 6.21 11.70 -18.67
N LEU A 155 6.19 12.06 -19.93
CA LEU A 155 5.09 11.80 -20.87
C LEU A 155 5.44 10.92 -22.07
N SER A 156 6.62 10.30 -22.13
CA SER A 156 7.14 9.63 -23.35
C SER A 156 6.59 8.22 -23.64
N GLY A 157 5.74 7.64 -22.80
CA GLY A 157 5.32 6.22 -22.91
C GLY A 157 3.86 5.94 -23.32
N GLY A 158 3.09 6.96 -23.71
CA GLY A 158 1.66 6.79 -24.06
C GLY A 158 0.74 6.72 -22.82
N PRO A 159 -0.61 6.73 -22.99
CA PRO A 159 -1.57 6.91 -21.91
C PRO A 159 -1.91 5.64 -21.13
N LEU A 160 -1.59 4.45 -21.63
CA LEU A 160 -2.03 3.18 -21.04
C LEU A 160 -1.35 2.90 -19.68
N GLY A 161 -0.03 3.11 -19.60
CA GLY A 161 0.71 2.94 -18.34
C GLY A 161 0.15 3.81 -17.20
N PRO A 162 0.06 5.15 -17.38
CA PRO A 162 -0.58 6.03 -16.41
C PRO A 162 -2.01 5.65 -16.05
N ALA A 163 -2.83 5.25 -17.03
CA ALA A 163 -4.21 4.83 -16.79
C ALA A 163 -4.30 3.58 -15.91
N LEU A 164 -3.43 2.58 -16.13
CA LEU A 164 -3.37 1.37 -15.32
C LEU A 164 -2.92 1.65 -13.88
N VAL A 165 -1.90 2.48 -13.70
CA VAL A 165 -1.44 2.85 -12.35
C VAL A 165 -2.50 3.66 -11.60
N LEU A 166 -3.18 4.59 -12.28
CA LEU A 166 -4.28 5.34 -11.69
C LEU A 166 -5.45 4.42 -11.32
N PHE A 167 -5.79 3.46 -12.17
CA PHE A 167 -6.80 2.44 -11.88
C PHE A 167 -6.41 1.60 -10.65
N ALA A 168 -5.15 1.21 -10.54
CA ALA A 168 -4.62 0.55 -9.35
C ALA A 168 -4.78 1.42 -8.09
N ALA A 169 -4.44 2.71 -8.17
CA ALA A 169 -4.58 3.64 -7.05
C ALA A 169 -6.04 3.81 -6.60
N ILE A 170 -6.97 3.87 -7.56
CA ILE A 170 -8.42 3.89 -7.29
C ILE A 170 -8.84 2.59 -6.58
N ALA A 171 -8.41 1.43 -7.10
CA ALA A 171 -8.75 0.14 -6.53
C ALA A 171 -8.25 0.01 -5.08
N TRP A 172 -6.97 0.34 -4.83
CA TRP A 172 -6.40 0.30 -3.49
C TRP A 172 -7.11 1.26 -2.52
N GLY A 173 -7.31 2.52 -2.93
CA GLY A 173 -8.00 3.52 -2.11
C GLY A 173 -9.43 3.11 -1.76
N SER A 174 -10.17 2.62 -2.77
CA SER A 174 -11.54 2.13 -2.59
C SER A 174 -11.58 0.88 -1.71
N GLY A 175 -10.65 -0.05 -1.90
CA GLY A 175 -10.51 -1.25 -1.08
C GLY A 175 -10.20 -0.92 0.38
N THR A 176 -9.34 0.08 0.64
CA THR A 176 -9.04 0.57 1.98
C THR A 176 -10.29 1.12 2.68
N ALA A 177 -11.08 1.95 1.99
CA ALA A 177 -12.35 2.44 2.52
C ALA A 177 -13.37 1.30 2.74
N ALA A 178 -13.39 0.30 1.83
CA ALA A 178 -14.27 -0.86 1.92
C ALA A 178 -13.94 -1.76 3.12
N VAL A 179 -12.65 -1.92 3.49
CA VAL A 179 -12.27 -2.64 4.72
C VAL A 179 -12.98 -2.04 5.93
N LYS A 180 -13.03 -0.73 6.02
CA LYS A 180 -13.69 -0.01 7.11
C LYS A 180 -15.21 -0.09 7.02
N TYR A 181 -15.75 0.02 5.80
CA TYR A 181 -17.19 -0.06 5.54
C TYR A 181 -17.79 -1.42 5.94
N PHE A 182 -17.12 -2.52 5.59
CA PHE A 182 -17.61 -3.86 5.94
C PHE A 182 -17.44 -4.18 7.43
N GLY A 183 -16.48 -3.58 8.13
CA GLY A 183 -16.33 -3.71 9.58
C GLY A 183 -16.19 -5.16 10.02
N PHE A 184 -15.16 -5.86 9.53
CA PHE A 184 -14.95 -7.29 9.77
C PHE A 184 -14.84 -7.62 11.26
N SER A 185 -15.50 -8.71 11.67
CA SER A 185 -15.44 -9.24 13.05
C SER A 185 -14.21 -10.12 13.30
N ILE A 186 -13.56 -10.60 12.24
CA ILE A 186 -12.36 -11.42 12.32
C ILE A 186 -11.12 -10.58 12.68
N PRO A 187 -10.13 -11.16 13.41
CA PRO A 187 -8.91 -10.46 13.74
C PRO A 187 -8.17 -9.94 12.50
N VAL A 188 -7.54 -8.76 12.59
CA VAL A 188 -6.82 -8.13 11.45
C VAL A 188 -5.76 -9.06 10.86
N THR A 189 -5.06 -9.84 11.69
CA THR A 189 -4.08 -10.84 11.22
C THR A 189 -4.73 -11.87 10.27
N VAL A 190 -5.94 -12.34 10.62
CA VAL A 190 -6.70 -13.30 9.82
C VAL A 190 -7.25 -12.65 8.56
N LEU A 191 -7.79 -11.43 8.70
CA LEU A 191 -8.27 -10.62 7.58
C LEU A 191 -7.15 -10.41 6.54
N THR A 192 -5.97 -10.00 6.99
CA THR A 192 -4.81 -9.77 6.11
C THR A 192 -4.35 -11.08 5.45
N GLY A 193 -4.31 -12.18 6.21
CA GLY A 193 -3.96 -13.49 5.66
C GLY A 193 -4.91 -13.94 4.53
N TRP A 194 -6.20 -13.77 4.73
CA TRP A 194 -7.20 -14.07 3.69
C TRP A 194 -7.12 -13.12 2.49
N GLN A 195 -6.88 -11.82 2.71
CA GLN A 195 -6.67 -10.89 1.61
C GLN A 195 -5.44 -11.27 0.77
N GLN A 196 -4.32 -11.61 1.42
CA GLN A 196 -3.12 -12.08 0.72
C GLN A 196 -3.39 -13.35 -0.06
N LEU A 197 -4.05 -14.35 0.54
CA LEU A 197 -4.35 -15.61 -0.14
C LEU A 197 -5.26 -15.40 -1.36
N LEU A 198 -6.43 -14.80 -1.14
CA LEU A 198 -7.43 -14.61 -2.21
C LEU A 198 -6.93 -13.68 -3.31
N GLY A 199 -6.12 -12.67 -2.94
CA GLY A 199 -5.55 -11.74 -3.89
C GLY A 199 -4.37 -12.30 -4.66
N ALA A 200 -3.56 -13.18 -4.06
CA ALA A 200 -2.41 -13.79 -4.72
C ALA A 200 -2.80 -14.93 -5.67
N VAL A 201 -3.96 -15.57 -5.48
CA VAL A 201 -4.40 -16.68 -6.36
C VAL A 201 -4.53 -16.25 -7.83
N PRO A 202 -5.24 -15.16 -8.21
CA PRO A 202 -5.27 -14.71 -9.60
C PRO A 202 -3.89 -14.35 -10.15
N ILE A 203 -3.03 -13.75 -9.32
CA ILE A 203 -1.66 -13.39 -9.69
C ILE A 203 -0.84 -14.67 -9.97
N ALA A 204 -0.99 -15.70 -9.12
CA ALA A 204 -0.31 -16.98 -9.30
C ALA A 204 -0.77 -17.72 -10.56
N LEU A 205 -2.05 -17.62 -10.93
CA LEU A 205 -2.55 -18.16 -12.18
C LEU A 205 -1.93 -17.46 -13.38
N ILE A 206 -1.85 -16.13 -13.36
CA ILE A 206 -1.17 -15.35 -14.41
C ILE A 206 0.31 -15.72 -14.46
N ALA A 207 0.99 -15.79 -13.31
CA ALA A 207 2.38 -16.18 -13.20
C ALA A 207 2.65 -17.54 -13.81
N GLY A 208 1.81 -18.54 -13.51
CA GLY A 208 1.96 -19.91 -14.03
C GLY A 208 1.76 -20.02 -15.55
N VAL A 209 0.92 -19.18 -16.14
CA VAL A 209 0.65 -19.19 -17.58
C VAL A 209 1.67 -18.34 -18.37
N TRP A 210 2.07 -17.18 -17.81
CA TRP A 210 2.80 -16.14 -18.56
C TRP A 210 4.25 -15.99 -18.15
N ASP A 211 4.54 -15.96 -16.86
CA ASP A 211 5.85 -15.60 -16.35
C ASP A 211 6.76 -16.79 -16.02
N TYR A 212 6.19 -17.93 -15.64
CA TYR A 212 6.97 -19.07 -15.13
C TYR A 212 8.01 -19.58 -16.13
N GLN A 213 7.69 -19.56 -17.41
CA GLN A 213 8.61 -19.95 -18.48
C GLN A 213 9.81 -19.00 -18.66
N HIS A 214 9.75 -17.82 -18.06
CA HIS A 214 10.83 -16.82 -18.10
C HIS A 214 11.68 -16.83 -16.81
N MET A 215 11.47 -17.83 -15.92
CA MET A 215 12.32 -17.98 -14.75
C MET A 215 13.75 -18.34 -15.16
N PRO A 216 14.78 -17.62 -14.66
CA PRO A 216 16.17 -17.98 -14.89
C PRO A 216 16.51 -19.31 -14.19
N GLU A 217 17.53 -20.03 -14.68
CA GLU A 217 18.01 -21.28 -14.09
C GLU A 217 18.55 -21.08 -12.67
N SER A 218 19.11 -19.90 -12.40
CA SER A 218 19.60 -19.50 -11.08
C SER A 218 19.31 -18.04 -10.81
N VAL A 219 19.11 -17.69 -9.55
CA VAL A 219 18.92 -16.32 -9.08
C VAL A 219 20.01 -15.97 -8.08
N SER A 220 20.54 -14.77 -8.18
CA SER A 220 21.60 -14.26 -7.31
C SER A 220 21.14 -14.07 -5.85
N PHE A 221 22.12 -13.95 -4.95
CA PHE A 221 21.85 -13.83 -3.51
C PHE A 221 20.98 -12.60 -3.17
N TRP A 222 21.31 -11.41 -3.66
CA TRP A 222 20.59 -10.18 -3.30
C TRP A 222 19.14 -10.11 -3.81
N PRO A 223 18.82 -10.47 -5.07
CA PRO A 223 17.45 -10.65 -5.52
C PRO A 223 16.64 -11.64 -4.68
N THR A 224 17.27 -12.77 -4.28
CA THR A 224 16.63 -13.77 -3.41
C THR A 224 16.35 -13.19 -2.02
N MET A 225 17.29 -12.46 -1.41
CA MET A 225 17.06 -11.78 -0.13
C MET A 225 15.96 -10.73 -0.23
N GLY A 226 15.85 -10.04 -1.36
CA GLY A 226 14.76 -9.11 -1.63
C GLY A 226 13.39 -9.81 -1.72
N LEU A 227 13.33 -11.01 -2.30
CA LEU A 227 12.11 -11.83 -2.28
C LEU A 227 11.76 -12.25 -0.84
N VAL A 228 12.73 -12.73 -0.05
CA VAL A 228 12.53 -13.10 1.36
C VAL A 228 12.02 -11.88 2.17
N TYR A 229 12.58 -10.70 1.92
CA TYR A 229 12.09 -9.45 2.52
C TYR A 229 10.62 -9.18 2.16
N ASN A 230 10.24 -9.38 0.91
CA ASN A 230 8.87 -9.22 0.44
C ASN A 230 7.93 -10.29 1.02
N MET A 231 8.38 -11.53 1.18
CA MET A 231 7.59 -12.60 1.80
C MET A 231 7.30 -12.32 3.28
N THR A 232 8.27 -11.75 4.00
CA THR A 232 8.25 -11.62 5.46
C THR A 232 7.91 -10.19 5.90
N ILE A 233 8.82 -9.25 5.69
CA ILE A 233 8.67 -7.87 6.20
C ILE A 233 7.51 -7.17 5.48
N THR A 234 7.53 -7.14 4.16
CA THR A 234 6.49 -6.45 3.40
C THR A 234 5.17 -7.21 3.47
N GLY A 235 5.17 -8.49 3.15
CA GLY A 235 3.96 -9.30 3.02
C GLY A 235 3.28 -9.58 4.36
N ILE A 236 4.02 -9.88 5.42
CA ILE A 236 3.45 -10.17 6.73
C ILE A 236 3.30 -8.90 7.55
N PHE A 237 4.42 -8.24 7.87
CA PHE A 237 4.40 -7.13 8.83
C PHE A 237 3.76 -5.88 8.26
N CYS A 238 4.18 -5.40 7.08
CA CYS A 238 3.70 -4.11 6.57
C CYS A 238 2.20 -4.15 6.22
N TYR A 239 1.72 -5.21 5.57
CA TYR A 239 0.28 -5.33 5.29
C TYR A 239 -0.54 -5.49 6.57
N TRP A 240 -0.06 -6.27 7.54
CA TRP A 240 -0.69 -6.38 8.86
C TRP A 240 -0.73 -5.01 9.58
N ALA A 241 0.38 -4.29 9.58
CA ALA A 241 0.46 -2.97 10.21
C ALA A 241 -0.47 -1.97 9.52
N TYR A 242 -0.50 -1.96 8.19
CA TYR A 242 -1.37 -1.08 7.41
C TYR A 242 -2.85 -1.31 7.73
N PHE A 243 -3.34 -2.55 7.70
CA PHE A 243 -4.74 -2.82 8.00
C PHE A 243 -5.10 -2.59 9.48
N ASN A 244 -4.14 -2.75 10.42
CA ASN A 244 -4.36 -2.29 11.80
C ASN A 244 -4.54 -0.77 11.85
N VAL A 245 -3.70 0.00 11.18
CA VAL A 245 -3.84 1.45 11.10
C VAL A 245 -5.18 1.86 10.47
N VAL A 246 -5.60 1.21 9.38
CA VAL A 246 -6.90 1.47 8.72
C VAL A 246 -8.07 1.20 9.65
N THR A 247 -8.02 0.16 10.48
CA THR A 247 -9.09 -0.14 11.43
C THR A 247 -9.11 0.79 12.65
N MET A 248 -7.95 1.34 13.03
CA MET A 248 -7.80 2.21 14.22
C MET A 248 -8.05 3.69 13.93
N LEU A 249 -7.79 4.15 12.70
CA LEU A 249 -7.80 5.57 12.34
C LEU A 249 -8.85 5.87 11.24
N PRO A 250 -9.29 7.14 11.11
CA PRO A 250 -10.03 7.59 9.94
C PRO A 250 -9.28 7.28 8.64
N VAL A 251 -10.01 6.98 7.55
CA VAL A 251 -9.42 6.61 6.26
C VAL A 251 -8.41 7.66 5.78
N VAL A 252 -8.76 8.95 5.87
CA VAL A 252 -7.86 10.06 5.50
C VAL A 252 -6.56 10.05 6.29
N VAL A 253 -6.64 9.82 7.62
CA VAL A 253 -5.46 9.85 8.50
C VAL A 253 -4.53 8.66 8.20
N SER A 254 -5.11 7.46 8.03
CA SER A 254 -4.33 6.26 7.72
C SER A 254 -3.65 6.35 6.36
N THR A 255 -4.35 6.85 5.34
CA THR A 255 -3.81 6.91 3.98
C THR A 255 -2.85 8.08 3.76
N VAL A 256 -3.13 9.27 4.31
CA VAL A 256 -2.17 10.39 4.26
C VAL A 256 -0.92 10.07 5.08
N GLY A 257 -1.06 9.37 6.21
CA GLY A 257 0.09 8.91 7.00
C GLY A 257 1.07 8.05 6.21
N THR A 258 0.58 7.24 5.27
CA THR A 258 1.44 6.41 4.41
C THR A 258 2.17 7.18 3.30
N LEU A 259 1.89 8.47 3.07
CA LEU A 259 2.65 9.30 2.13
C LEU A 259 4.13 9.47 2.54
N MET A 260 4.49 9.16 3.79
CA MET A 260 5.90 9.08 4.18
C MET A 260 6.66 7.93 3.51
N VAL A 261 5.97 6.92 2.97
CA VAL A 261 6.61 5.77 2.29
C VAL A 261 7.43 6.19 1.07
N PRO A 262 6.90 6.94 0.08
CA PRO A 262 7.70 7.38 -1.06
C PRO A 262 8.83 8.31 -0.65
N VAL A 263 8.64 9.11 0.39
CA VAL A 263 9.70 9.96 0.95
C VAL A 263 10.89 9.12 1.42
N MET A 264 10.61 8.08 2.20
CA MET A 264 11.64 7.13 2.64
C MET A 264 12.20 6.32 1.48
N GLY A 265 11.39 6.04 0.46
CA GLY A 265 11.84 5.40 -0.77
C GLY A 265 12.95 6.20 -1.46
N VAL A 266 12.77 7.51 -1.64
CA VAL A 266 13.79 8.41 -2.22
C VAL A 266 15.05 8.42 -1.35
N VAL A 267 14.92 8.48 -0.04
CA VAL A 267 16.07 8.46 0.89
C VAL A 267 16.84 7.14 0.75
N PHE A 268 16.18 6.00 0.76
CA PHE A 268 16.84 4.70 0.63
C PHE A 268 17.41 4.47 -0.78
N ASP A 269 16.76 4.96 -1.82
CA ASP A 269 17.28 4.90 -3.19
C ASP A 269 18.59 5.69 -3.30
N ALA A 270 18.64 6.89 -2.72
CA ALA A 270 19.85 7.71 -2.62
C ALA A 270 20.97 6.99 -1.84
N MET A 271 20.64 6.33 -0.73
CA MET A 271 21.64 5.61 0.09
C MET A 271 22.18 4.34 -0.58
N ILE A 272 21.34 3.62 -1.33
CA ILE A 272 21.70 2.32 -1.91
C ILE A 272 22.33 2.48 -3.30
N PHE A 273 21.79 3.36 -4.13
CA PHE A 273 22.23 3.56 -5.51
C PHE A 273 23.07 4.83 -5.72
N GLY A 274 23.28 5.64 -4.67
CA GLY A 274 24.07 6.87 -4.74
C GLY A 274 23.39 7.99 -5.53
N THR A 275 22.06 7.94 -5.71
CA THR A 275 21.31 9.00 -6.37
C THR A 275 21.28 10.25 -5.50
N VAL A 276 21.51 11.44 -6.09
CA VAL A 276 21.49 12.71 -5.34
C VAL A 276 20.13 13.37 -5.52
N PRO A 277 19.30 13.50 -4.45
CA PRO A 277 18.02 14.19 -4.54
C PRO A 277 18.21 15.66 -4.94
N GLY A 278 17.41 16.12 -5.90
CA GLY A 278 17.40 17.50 -6.35
C GLY A 278 16.55 18.44 -5.48
N LEU A 279 16.53 19.73 -5.80
CA LEU A 279 15.68 20.72 -5.10
C LEU A 279 14.19 20.37 -5.18
N VAL A 280 13.74 19.77 -6.29
CA VAL A 280 12.35 19.34 -6.47
C VAL A 280 11.99 18.20 -5.51
N ASP A 281 12.90 17.25 -5.28
CA ASP A 281 12.71 16.16 -4.32
C ASP A 281 12.58 16.70 -2.89
N TYR A 282 13.41 17.67 -2.51
CA TYR A 282 13.32 18.32 -1.19
C TYR A 282 12.01 19.13 -1.04
N ALA A 283 11.55 19.82 -2.09
CA ALA A 283 10.28 20.54 -2.06
C ALA A 283 9.09 19.58 -1.92
N ALA A 284 9.12 18.47 -2.66
CA ALA A 284 8.12 17.40 -2.57
C ALA A 284 8.11 16.76 -1.17
N LEU A 285 9.28 16.47 -0.62
CA LEU A 285 9.45 15.97 0.74
C LEU A 285 8.82 16.93 1.76
N ALA A 286 9.12 18.22 1.68
CA ALA A 286 8.55 19.23 2.57
C ALA A 286 7.03 19.29 2.48
N ALA A 287 6.46 19.23 1.28
CA ALA A 287 5.02 19.23 1.07
C ALA A 287 4.35 17.98 1.70
N VAL A 288 4.92 16.78 1.47
CA VAL A 288 4.40 15.52 2.01
C VAL A 288 4.51 15.48 3.53
N VAL A 289 5.67 15.86 4.10
CA VAL A 289 5.86 15.93 5.56
C VAL A 289 4.87 16.90 6.18
N SER A 290 4.63 18.06 5.55
CA SER A 290 3.63 19.04 6.01
C SER A 290 2.21 18.47 5.97
N ALA A 291 1.85 17.71 4.93
CA ALA A 291 0.56 17.04 4.82
C ALA A 291 0.36 16.02 5.96
N VAL A 292 1.36 15.17 6.22
CA VAL A 292 1.32 14.18 7.30
C VAL A 292 1.24 14.87 8.67
N PHE A 293 2.08 15.87 8.92
CA PHE A 293 2.03 16.65 10.16
C PHE A 293 0.66 17.29 10.38
N LEU A 294 0.08 17.88 9.34
CA LEU A 294 -1.23 18.51 9.41
C LEU A 294 -2.33 17.52 9.80
N VAL A 295 -2.31 16.30 9.29
CA VAL A 295 -3.30 15.26 9.62
C VAL A 295 -3.08 14.67 11.00
N MET A 296 -1.81 14.43 11.38
CA MET A 296 -1.46 13.79 12.64
C MET A 296 -1.66 14.69 13.87
N THR A 297 -1.52 16.01 13.73
CA THR A 297 -1.67 16.97 14.84
C THR A 297 -3.11 17.43 15.05
N ARG A 298 -4.12 16.60 14.74
CA ARG A 298 -5.54 16.91 14.92
C ARG A 298 -5.81 17.25 16.38
N ARG A 299 -5.89 18.58 16.71
CA ARG A 299 -6.41 19.01 18.00
C ARG A 299 -7.91 18.76 18.06
N ARG A 300 -8.37 18.24 19.20
CA ARG A 300 -9.79 18.10 19.54
C ARG A 300 -10.46 19.47 19.47
N ARG A 301 -11.58 19.57 18.81
CA ARG A 301 -12.65 20.51 19.13
C ARG A 301 -13.86 19.72 19.60
#